data_691f8fe9034ada72bcd1a1dcdd03c054
#
_entry.id   691f8fe9034ada72bcd1a1dcdd03c054
#
_cell.length_a   1.000
_cell.length_b   1.000
_cell.length_c   1.000
_cell.angle_alpha   90.00
_cell.angle_beta   90.00
_cell.angle_gamma   90.00
#
_symmetry.space_group_name_H-M   'P 1'
#
loop_
_entity.id
_entity.type
_entity.pdbx_description
1 polymer ?
#
loop_
_entity_poly.entity_id
_entity_poly.type
_entity_poly.pdbx_seq_one_letter_code
_entity_poly.pdbx_strand_id
1 'polypeptide(L)'
;MSLPNTLGALKASGYRSKTIKEELRHNLIQRLKDKEPVFTGILGFDDTVLPDLERAILSQHNILLLGLRGQAKTRLARLMVNLLDEYMPVVAGSELNDDPLNPLSRQAKDLIAEHGDDTPIEWVHRDERYVEKLATPDVSVADLVGDVDPIKAATMKLNYSDERVIHFGLIPRSHRSIFVINELPDLQARIQVALFNMLQEGDMQIRGFKLRLPLDIQFVFTANPEDYTNRGSIITPLKDRIESQILTHYPKTVDIARQITQQEAALPAAQKERVQVPELMEVLLEQIAFEARESEFIDEKSGVSARLSISGLENLVSTAERRALINGEAETQVRLTDFWGVVPAITGKVELVYEGEQEGPYAVAINLLSSAIKKLFLERFPHPDRVKKGRERDPYGTIRAWFAGGNSLELLNDASDKDFQAALDQVAGLKKLVEGLGLPAKDLYTNMELAMHGLAEFNVINKDFLESTFSFRDLLANMLDDDLFGDEDED
;
A
#
# COMPACT_ATOMS: atom_id res chain seq x y z
N MET A 1 13.28 37.46 2.83
CA MET A 1 14.70 37.83 2.69
C MET A 1 15.26 37.07 1.51
N SER A 2 16.10 37.72 0.66
CA SER A 2 16.75 36.97 -0.42
C SER A 2 17.81 36.05 0.20
N LEU A 3 17.86 34.79 -0.28
CA LEU A 3 18.87 33.83 0.14
C LEU A 3 20.26 34.30 -0.25
N PRO A 4 21.30 34.12 0.60
CA PRO A 4 22.67 34.42 0.25
C PRO A 4 23.14 33.74 -1.03
N ASN A 5 23.86 34.42 -1.90
CA ASN A 5 24.36 33.87 -3.17
C ASN A 5 25.89 33.72 -3.22
N THR A 6 26.59 34.10 -2.15
CA THR A 6 28.05 33.94 -2.01
C THR A 6 28.38 33.34 -0.65
N LEU A 7 29.55 32.72 -0.55
CA LEU A 7 30.07 32.13 0.70
C LEU A 7 30.21 33.21 1.81
N GLY A 8 30.70 34.41 1.49
CA GLY A 8 30.82 35.49 2.44
C GLY A 8 29.49 35.99 2.98
N ALA A 9 28.46 36.10 2.10
CA ALA A 9 27.10 36.45 2.52
C ALA A 9 26.48 35.36 3.39
N LEU A 10 26.76 34.09 3.09
CA LEU A 10 26.31 32.94 3.90
C LEU A 10 26.93 33.00 5.32
N LYS A 11 28.26 33.22 5.42
CA LYS A 11 28.94 33.38 6.71
C LYS A 11 28.36 34.55 7.52
N ALA A 12 28.13 35.68 6.85
CA ALA A 12 27.56 36.87 7.47
C ALA A 12 26.14 36.70 7.98
N SER A 13 25.34 35.76 7.36
CA SER A 13 23.99 35.42 7.81
C SER A 13 23.96 34.63 9.12
N GLY A 14 25.12 34.16 9.60
CA GLY A 14 25.21 33.30 10.78
C GLY A 14 24.77 31.84 10.53
N TYR A 15 24.69 31.44 9.26
CA TYR A 15 24.38 30.04 8.91
C TYR A 15 25.39 29.08 9.53
N ARG A 16 24.89 27.98 10.05
CA ARG A 16 25.68 26.86 10.60
C ARG A 16 25.30 25.58 9.91
N SER A 17 26.28 24.88 9.38
CA SER A 17 26.07 23.55 8.82
C SER A 17 25.67 22.57 9.89
N LYS A 18 24.74 21.71 9.51
CA LYS A 18 24.31 20.52 10.29
C LYS A 18 24.51 19.29 9.40
N THR A 19 24.81 18.17 10.02
CA THR A 19 24.70 16.90 9.31
C THR A 19 23.22 16.60 9.01
N ILE A 20 22.96 15.76 8.01
CA ILE A 20 21.59 15.37 7.65
C ILE A 20 20.85 14.77 8.87
N LYS A 21 21.54 13.97 9.67
CA LYS A 21 20.96 13.34 10.87
C LYS A 21 20.67 14.36 11.98
N GLU A 22 21.53 15.36 12.16
CA GLU A 22 21.29 16.48 13.09
C GLU A 22 20.12 17.34 12.63
N GLU A 23 20.01 17.60 11.33
CA GLU A 23 18.91 18.37 10.73
C GLU A 23 17.58 17.69 10.95
N LEU A 24 17.46 16.40 10.57
CA LEU A 24 16.25 15.59 10.78
C LEU A 24 15.84 15.56 12.25
N ARG A 25 16.81 15.33 13.14
CA ARG A 25 16.57 15.31 14.59
C ARG A 25 16.12 16.67 15.12
N HIS A 26 16.75 17.76 14.70
CA HIS A 26 16.41 19.10 15.14
C HIS A 26 14.97 19.46 14.74
N ASN A 27 14.60 19.23 13.49
CA ASN A 27 13.31 19.57 12.95
C ASN A 27 12.21 18.65 13.53
N LEU A 28 12.51 17.38 13.79
CA LEU A 28 11.59 16.49 14.52
C LEU A 28 11.31 16.98 15.94
N ILE A 29 12.35 17.37 16.69
CA ILE A 29 12.19 17.92 18.05
C ILE A 29 11.29 19.16 18.03
N GLN A 30 11.46 20.04 17.05
CA GLN A 30 10.63 21.24 16.93
C GLN A 30 9.17 20.88 16.69
N ARG A 31 8.87 20.00 15.72
CA ARG A 31 7.51 19.58 15.41
C ARG A 31 6.84 18.87 16.60
N LEU A 32 7.56 18.01 17.31
CA LEU A 32 7.04 17.35 18.51
C LEU A 32 6.69 18.34 19.62
N LYS A 33 7.50 19.40 19.82
CA LYS A 33 7.18 20.47 20.77
C LYS A 33 5.96 21.27 20.37
N ASP A 34 5.82 21.55 19.09
CA ASP A 34 4.72 22.33 18.53
C ASP A 34 3.46 21.47 18.33
N LYS A 35 3.55 20.16 18.59
CA LYS A 35 2.49 19.15 18.38
C LYS A 35 1.99 19.10 16.94
N GLU A 36 2.90 19.34 15.98
CA GLU A 36 2.61 19.23 14.57
C GLU A 36 2.80 17.80 14.09
N PRO A 37 1.88 17.26 13.27
CA PRO A 37 2.03 15.91 12.72
C PRO A 37 3.21 15.86 11.75
N VAL A 38 4.08 14.86 11.94
CA VAL A 38 5.27 14.66 11.09
C VAL A 38 4.91 13.86 9.85
N PHE A 39 4.19 12.77 10.02
CA PHE A 39 3.86 11.79 8.99
C PHE A 39 2.39 11.90 8.57
N THR A 40 2.03 13.03 7.98
CA THR A 40 0.65 13.33 7.59
C THR A 40 0.14 12.32 6.56
N GLY A 41 -1.08 11.83 6.76
CA GLY A 41 -1.76 10.88 5.87
C GLY A 41 -1.32 9.43 6.07
N ILE A 42 -0.54 9.12 7.09
CA ILE A 42 -0.33 7.76 7.58
C ILE A 42 -1.37 7.46 8.64
N LEU A 43 -2.07 6.35 8.50
CA LEU A 43 -3.14 5.93 9.40
C LEU A 43 -2.82 4.57 10.03
N GLY A 44 -3.18 4.41 11.30
CA GLY A 44 -3.09 3.13 12.02
C GLY A 44 -1.69 2.75 12.51
N PHE A 45 -0.72 3.66 12.44
CA PHE A 45 0.64 3.49 12.92
C PHE A 45 0.98 4.36 14.14
N ASP A 46 0.03 5.13 14.64
CA ASP A 46 0.23 6.16 15.66
C ASP A 46 0.84 5.62 16.96
N ASP A 47 0.43 4.43 17.39
CA ASP A 47 0.90 3.80 18.63
C ASP A 47 2.02 2.75 18.40
N THR A 48 2.47 2.55 17.16
CA THR A 48 3.39 1.46 16.80
C THR A 48 4.58 1.95 15.99
N VAL A 49 4.41 2.03 14.67
CA VAL A 49 5.49 2.32 13.70
C VAL A 49 5.99 3.75 13.81
N LEU A 50 5.09 4.74 13.96
CA LEU A 50 5.49 6.15 14.01
C LEU A 50 6.35 6.47 15.23
N PRO A 51 6.02 6.05 16.46
CA PRO A 51 6.90 6.24 17.61
C PRO A 51 8.26 5.56 17.48
N ASP A 52 8.33 4.38 16.83
CA ASP A 52 9.60 3.71 16.56
C ASP A 52 10.45 4.49 15.56
N LEU A 53 9.82 5.03 14.50
CA LEU A 53 10.49 5.84 13.50
C LEU A 53 11.00 7.16 14.08
N GLU A 54 10.22 7.82 14.91
CA GLU A 54 10.63 9.04 15.62
C GLU A 54 11.82 8.77 16.55
N ARG A 55 11.80 7.67 17.31
CA ARG A 55 12.93 7.26 18.15
C ARG A 55 14.19 6.99 17.34
N ALA A 56 14.08 6.33 16.19
CA ALA A 56 15.21 6.09 15.29
C ALA A 56 15.81 7.40 14.78
N ILE A 57 14.99 8.38 14.38
CA ILE A 57 15.44 9.71 13.94
C ILE A 57 16.08 10.48 15.10
N LEU A 58 15.49 10.47 16.30
CA LEU A 58 16.05 11.10 17.50
C LEU A 58 17.41 10.50 17.88
N SER A 59 17.60 9.20 17.63
CA SER A 59 18.85 8.50 17.88
C SER A 59 19.86 8.62 16.73
N GLN A 60 19.50 9.31 15.63
CA GLN A 60 20.32 9.51 14.43
C GLN A 60 20.73 8.16 13.76
N HIS A 61 19.86 7.16 13.84
CA HIS A 61 20.09 5.83 13.30
C HIS A 61 19.79 5.76 11.79
N ASN A 62 20.48 4.86 11.08
CA ASN A 62 20.00 4.36 9.82
C ASN A 62 18.83 3.41 10.08
N ILE A 63 17.89 3.30 9.14
CA ILE A 63 16.59 2.69 9.37
C ILE A 63 16.34 1.57 8.38
N LEU A 64 15.90 0.41 8.88
CA LEU A 64 15.32 -0.65 8.07
C LEU A 64 13.82 -0.77 8.38
N LEU A 65 12.98 -0.45 7.39
CA LEU A 65 11.55 -0.69 7.44
C LEU A 65 11.28 -2.12 6.94
N LEU A 66 10.86 -2.99 7.83
CA LEU A 66 10.62 -4.40 7.54
C LEU A 66 9.13 -4.71 7.65
N GLY A 67 8.56 -5.34 6.63
CA GLY A 67 7.16 -5.74 6.61
C GLY A 67 6.68 -6.12 5.24
N LEU A 68 5.50 -6.72 5.16
CA LEU A 68 4.92 -7.25 3.94
C LEU A 68 4.57 -6.16 2.92
N ARG A 69 4.14 -6.56 1.73
CA ARG A 69 3.76 -5.65 0.64
C ARG A 69 2.57 -4.77 1.03
N GLY A 70 2.57 -3.52 0.59
CA GLY A 70 1.46 -2.59 0.82
C GLY A 70 1.31 -2.04 2.24
N GLN A 71 2.38 -2.11 3.07
CA GLN A 71 2.43 -1.56 4.43
C GLN A 71 3.10 -0.18 4.49
N ALA A 72 2.94 0.66 3.48
CA ALA A 72 3.38 2.06 3.41
C ALA A 72 4.88 2.34 3.67
N LYS A 73 5.78 1.33 3.63
CA LYS A 73 7.23 1.49 3.91
C LYS A 73 7.86 2.63 3.10
N THR A 74 7.71 2.62 1.78
CA THR A 74 8.25 3.67 0.89
C THR A 74 7.62 5.04 1.15
N ARG A 75 6.32 5.09 1.50
CA ARG A 75 5.64 6.34 1.83
C ARG A 75 6.19 6.95 3.12
N LEU A 76 6.45 6.14 4.14
CA LEU A 76 7.09 6.59 5.38
C LEU A 76 8.46 7.20 5.09
N ALA A 77 9.29 6.54 4.27
CA ALA A 77 10.60 7.06 3.88
C ALA A 77 10.50 8.40 3.14
N ARG A 78 9.55 8.55 2.21
CA ARG A 78 9.31 9.81 1.47
C ARG A 78 8.87 10.93 2.38
N LEU A 79 8.03 10.67 3.37
CA LEU A 79 7.53 11.69 4.30
C LEU A 79 8.63 12.24 5.21
N MET A 80 9.76 11.54 5.38
CA MET A 80 10.93 12.07 6.11
C MET A 80 11.51 13.33 5.47
N VAL A 81 11.28 13.59 4.17
CA VAL A 81 11.66 14.84 3.48
C VAL A 81 11.07 16.07 4.18
N ASN A 82 9.89 15.93 4.79
CA ASN A 82 9.26 17.02 5.53
C ASN A 82 10.01 17.42 6.81
N LEU A 83 11.00 16.63 7.22
CA LEU A 83 11.90 16.93 8.33
C LEU A 83 13.21 17.61 7.87
N LEU A 84 13.38 17.87 6.55
CA LEU A 84 14.49 18.65 6.04
C LEU A 84 14.14 20.14 6.03
N ASP A 85 15.17 20.99 6.18
CA ASP A 85 15.06 22.42 5.94
C ASP A 85 14.64 22.65 4.47
N GLU A 86 13.78 23.63 4.21
CA GLU A 86 13.21 23.87 2.87
C GLU A 86 14.27 24.04 1.80
N TYR A 87 15.37 24.76 2.15
CA TYR A 87 16.50 24.98 1.26
C TYR A 87 17.81 24.73 1.98
N MET A 88 18.77 24.12 1.28
CA MET A 88 20.13 23.85 1.74
C MET A 88 21.14 24.51 0.83
N PRO A 89 22.15 25.28 1.36
CA PRO A 89 23.18 25.88 0.53
C PRO A 89 24.21 24.84 0.10
N VAL A 90 24.61 24.92 -1.17
CA VAL A 90 25.69 24.12 -1.77
C VAL A 90 26.65 25.02 -2.56
N VAL A 91 27.89 24.59 -2.75
CA VAL A 91 28.80 25.24 -3.69
C VAL A 91 28.24 25.12 -5.10
N ALA A 92 28.16 26.22 -5.83
CA ALA A 92 27.55 26.23 -7.17
C ALA A 92 28.24 25.23 -8.12
N GLY A 93 27.41 24.46 -8.82
CA GLY A 93 27.88 23.42 -9.76
C GLY A 93 28.50 22.18 -9.10
N SER A 94 28.37 22.00 -7.79
CA SER A 94 28.83 20.79 -7.09
C SER A 94 28.03 19.54 -7.48
N GLU A 95 28.74 18.49 -7.89
CA GLU A 95 28.11 17.17 -8.14
C GLU A 95 27.78 16.42 -6.85
N LEU A 96 28.33 16.84 -5.69
CA LEU A 96 28.23 16.15 -4.40
C LEU A 96 27.46 16.95 -3.35
N ASN A 97 26.68 17.96 -3.72
CA ASN A 97 26.01 18.85 -2.78
C ASN A 97 26.97 19.41 -1.71
N ASP A 98 28.18 19.79 -2.13
CA ASP A 98 29.22 20.25 -1.22
C ASP A 98 28.75 21.38 -0.31
N ASP A 99 29.01 21.21 0.98
CA ASP A 99 28.81 22.26 1.97
C ASP A 99 29.76 23.41 1.74
N PRO A 100 29.27 24.66 1.53
CA PRO A 100 30.14 25.80 1.33
C PRO A 100 31.11 26.09 2.51
N LEU A 101 30.73 25.66 3.73
CA LEU A 101 31.56 25.81 4.93
C LEU A 101 32.50 24.63 5.17
N ASN A 102 32.20 23.45 4.59
CA ASN A 102 33.01 22.23 4.74
C ASN A 102 33.02 21.40 3.45
N PRO A 103 33.63 21.89 2.36
CA PRO A 103 33.60 21.24 1.06
C PRO A 103 34.29 19.89 1.07
N LEU A 104 33.66 18.89 0.41
CA LEU A 104 34.13 17.51 0.33
C LEU A 104 34.94 17.27 -0.96
N SER A 105 34.38 17.65 -2.12
CA SER A 105 34.98 17.42 -3.43
C SER A 105 36.18 18.30 -3.71
N ARG A 106 37.09 17.79 -4.55
CA ARG A 106 38.24 18.58 -5.02
C ARG A 106 37.81 19.83 -5.80
N GLN A 107 36.77 19.68 -6.63
CA GLN A 107 36.22 20.78 -7.41
C GLN A 107 35.73 21.92 -6.52
N ALA A 108 34.96 21.64 -5.49
CA ALA A 108 34.46 22.67 -4.57
C ALA A 108 35.60 23.33 -3.77
N LYS A 109 36.60 22.54 -3.32
CA LYS A 109 37.77 23.06 -2.64
C LYS A 109 38.59 24.03 -3.52
N ASP A 110 38.83 23.64 -4.77
CA ASP A 110 39.57 24.47 -5.74
C ASP A 110 38.80 25.77 -6.03
N LEU A 111 37.44 25.68 -6.21
CA LEU A 111 36.61 26.87 -6.45
C LEU A 111 36.62 27.85 -5.28
N ILE A 112 36.55 27.34 -4.04
CA ILE A 112 36.60 28.15 -2.83
C ILE A 112 38.01 28.76 -2.66
N ALA A 113 39.09 28.04 -2.99
CA ALA A 113 40.45 28.55 -2.94
C ALA A 113 40.68 29.67 -3.95
N GLU A 114 40.05 29.63 -5.12
CA GLU A 114 40.14 30.65 -6.16
C GLU A 114 39.34 31.91 -5.84
N HIS A 115 38.09 31.77 -5.36
CA HIS A 115 37.15 32.88 -5.21
C HIS A 115 36.99 33.37 -3.76
N GLY A 116 37.45 32.61 -2.77
CA GLY A 116 37.33 32.99 -1.35
C GLY A 116 35.85 33.22 -0.94
N ASP A 117 35.60 34.36 -0.32
CA ASP A 117 34.24 34.74 0.12
C ASP A 117 33.27 35.10 -1.04
N ASP A 118 33.79 35.33 -2.24
CA ASP A 118 32.98 35.54 -3.45
C ASP A 118 32.58 34.26 -4.13
N THR A 119 32.93 33.10 -3.58
CA THR A 119 32.52 31.78 -4.09
C THR A 119 30.99 31.72 -4.25
N PRO A 120 30.48 31.43 -5.46
CA PRO A 120 29.05 31.36 -5.69
C PRO A 120 28.45 30.13 -5.00
N ILE A 121 27.28 30.33 -4.41
CA ILE A 121 26.49 29.26 -3.80
C ILE A 121 25.10 29.15 -4.43
N GLU A 122 24.59 27.96 -4.46
CA GLU A 122 23.25 27.63 -4.91
C GLU A 122 22.43 27.03 -3.75
N TRP A 123 21.12 26.99 -3.91
CA TRP A 123 20.21 26.46 -2.90
C TRP A 123 19.44 25.31 -3.47
N VAL A 124 19.58 24.15 -2.85
CA VAL A 124 18.89 22.91 -3.21
C VAL A 124 17.63 22.80 -2.38
N HIS A 125 16.48 22.62 -3.04
CA HIS A 125 15.21 22.40 -2.37
C HIS A 125 15.17 20.99 -1.74
N ARG A 126 14.49 20.83 -0.61
CA ARG A 126 14.43 19.56 0.15
C ARG A 126 13.94 18.39 -0.69
N ASP A 127 13.04 18.60 -1.68
CA ASP A 127 12.54 17.52 -2.52
C ASP A 127 13.63 16.91 -3.41
N GLU A 128 14.68 17.67 -3.74
CA GLU A 128 15.85 17.20 -4.47
C GLU A 128 16.84 16.42 -3.58
N ARG A 129 16.66 16.50 -2.26
CA ARG A 129 17.46 15.81 -1.25
C ARG A 129 16.90 14.45 -0.85
N TYR A 130 16.06 13.86 -1.68
CA TYR A 130 15.52 12.52 -1.54
C TYR A 130 15.87 11.71 -2.77
N VAL A 131 16.65 10.66 -2.60
CA VAL A 131 17.06 9.76 -3.67
C VAL A 131 16.59 8.35 -3.33
N GLU A 132 15.89 7.73 -4.27
CA GLU A 132 15.31 6.38 -4.11
C GLU A 132 15.83 5.46 -5.20
N LYS A 133 16.30 4.28 -4.81
CA LYS A 133 16.72 3.21 -5.73
C LYS A 133 16.03 1.92 -5.37
N LEU A 134 15.37 1.31 -6.34
CA LEU A 134 14.93 -0.08 -6.22
C LEU A 134 16.13 -1.00 -6.39
N ALA A 135 16.32 -1.90 -5.44
CA ALA A 135 17.29 -2.98 -5.56
C ALA A 135 16.81 -3.96 -6.62
N THR A 136 17.60 -4.14 -7.66
CA THR A 136 17.36 -5.11 -8.74
C THR A 136 18.67 -5.87 -9.00
N PRO A 137 18.63 -7.12 -9.50
CA PRO A 137 19.83 -7.91 -9.73
C PRO A 137 20.84 -7.31 -10.72
N ASP A 138 20.41 -6.40 -11.58
CA ASP A 138 21.23 -5.69 -12.59
C ASP A 138 21.96 -4.45 -12.02
N VAL A 139 21.61 -3.99 -10.81
CA VAL A 139 22.32 -2.88 -10.17
C VAL A 139 23.78 -3.22 -10.02
N SER A 140 24.65 -2.30 -10.45
CA SER A 140 26.10 -2.45 -10.33
C SER A 140 26.70 -1.58 -9.22
N VAL A 141 27.93 -1.91 -8.80
CA VAL A 141 28.68 -1.04 -7.88
C VAL A 141 28.93 0.32 -8.51
N ALA A 142 29.17 0.38 -9.82
CA ALA A 142 29.39 1.64 -10.54
C ALA A 142 28.16 2.57 -10.48
N ASP A 143 26.94 2.02 -10.56
CA ASP A 143 25.70 2.80 -10.46
C ASP A 143 25.54 3.45 -9.08
N LEU A 144 25.90 2.72 -8.03
CA LEU A 144 25.72 3.22 -6.65
C LEU A 144 26.92 4.02 -6.17
N VAL A 145 28.12 3.58 -6.42
CA VAL A 145 29.37 4.16 -5.89
C VAL A 145 30.03 5.08 -6.90
N GLY A 146 30.09 4.63 -8.16
CA GLY A 146 30.78 5.30 -9.24
C GLY A 146 31.99 4.53 -9.75
N ASP A 147 32.53 5.02 -10.85
CA ASP A 147 33.70 4.43 -11.52
C ASP A 147 34.49 5.53 -12.26
N VAL A 148 35.64 5.15 -12.82
CA VAL A 148 36.45 6.03 -13.68
C VAL A 148 35.70 6.34 -14.96
N ASP A 149 35.63 7.62 -15.33
CA ASP A 149 35.13 8.06 -16.62
C ASP A 149 36.29 8.23 -17.63
N PRO A 150 36.46 7.28 -18.58
CA PRO A 150 37.50 7.36 -19.58
C PRO A 150 37.39 8.58 -20.50
N ILE A 151 36.13 9.04 -20.71
CA ILE A 151 35.86 10.21 -21.59
C ILE A 151 36.30 11.49 -20.87
N LYS A 152 35.93 11.65 -19.57
CA LYS A 152 36.43 12.77 -18.76
C LYS A 152 37.97 12.78 -18.72
N ALA A 153 38.61 11.63 -18.50
CA ALA A 153 40.06 11.50 -18.47
C ALA A 153 40.71 11.96 -19.78
N ALA A 154 40.22 11.49 -20.90
CA ALA A 154 40.72 11.85 -22.22
C ALA A 154 40.50 13.36 -22.54
N THR A 155 39.28 13.85 -22.28
CA THR A 155 38.90 15.23 -22.58
C THR A 155 39.68 16.22 -21.74
N MET A 156 39.87 15.95 -20.46
CA MET A 156 40.57 16.80 -19.51
C MET A 156 42.08 16.55 -19.51
N LYS A 157 42.58 15.58 -20.29
CA LYS A 157 44.02 15.14 -20.32
C LYS A 157 44.58 14.84 -18.94
N LEU A 158 43.75 14.20 -18.09
CA LEU A 158 44.13 13.85 -16.70
C LEU A 158 44.53 12.37 -16.63
N ASN A 159 45.33 12.07 -15.61
CA ASN A 159 45.66 10.69 -15.26
C ASN A 159 44.43 10.00 -14.63
N TYR A 160 44.26 8.69 -14.87
CA TYR A 160 43.21 7.91 -14.27
C TYR A 160 43.22 7.90 -12.72
N SER A 161 44.30 8.37 -12.09
CA SER A 161 44.36 8.55 -10.64
C SER A 161 43.88 9.91 -10.14
N ASP A 162 43.48 10.81 -11.04
CA ASP A 162 42.95 12.13 -10.66
C ASP A 162 41.45 12.02 -10.28
N GLU A 163 41.07 12.56 -9.13
CA GLU A 163 39.70 12.54 -8.61
C GLU A 163 38.66 13.12 -9.58
N ARG A 164 39.08 14.08 -10.44
CA ARG A 164 38.21 14.76 -11.40
C ARG A 164 37.74 13.88 -12.54
N VAL A 165 38.38 12.71 -12.76
CA VAL A 165 37.94 11.71 -13.77
C VAL A 165 36.91 10.75 -13.23
N ILE A 166 36.50 10.87 -11.97
CA ILE A 166 35.48 10.03 -11.38
C ILE A 166 34.11 10.44 -11.89
N HIS A 167 33.33 9.45 -12.31
CA HIS A 167 31.88 9.54 -12.42
C HIS A 167 31.26 9.03 -11.12
N PHE A 168 30.73 9.94 -10.33
CA PHE A 168 30.12 9.58 -9.05
C PHE A 168 28.78 8.87 -9.26
N GLY A 169 28.55 7.78 -8.55
CA GLY A 169 27.29 7.06 -8.52
C GLY A 169 26.20 7.77 -7.68
N LEU A 170 25.08 7.12 -7.50
CA LEU A 170 23.93 7.69 -6.78
C LEU A 170 24.22 8.02 -5.32
N ILE A 171 25.00 7.19 -4.62
CA ILE A 171 25.27 7.38 -3.18
C ILE A 171 26.11 8.64 -2.93
N PRO A 172 27.29 8.84 -3.57
CA PRO A 172 28.05 10.10 -3.39
C PRO A 172 27.24 11.34 -3.75
N ARG A 173 26.45 11.30 -4.82
CA ARG A 173 25.56 12.40 -5.22
C ARG A 173 24.45 12.69 -4.21
N SER A 174 24.15 11.72 -3.34
CA SER A 174 23.18 11.86 -2.25
C SER A 174 23.81 12.38 -0.96
N HIS A 175 25.03 12.94 -1.02
CA HIS A 175 25.62 13.59 0.13
C HIS A 175 24.70 14.70 0.67
N ARG A 176 24.54 14.78 1.99
CA ARG A 176 23.60 15.64 2.72
C ARG A 176 22.12 15.42 2.35
N SER A 177 21.76 14.16 2.02
CA SER A 177 20.42 13.78 1.56
C SER A 177 19.96 12.48 2.20
N ILE A 178 18.66 12.17 2.06
CA ILE A 178 18.08 10.89 2.41
C ILE A 178 18.27 9.95 1.22
N PHE A 179 18.89 8.80 1.42
CA PHE A 179 19.07 7.77 0.41
C PHE A 179 18.28 6.49 0.78
N VAL A 180 17.34 6.13 -0.08
CA VAL A 180 16.45 4.99 0.14
C VAL A 180 16.80 3.84 -0.80
N ILE A 181 17.01 2.65 -0.25
CA ILE A 181 17.11 1.41 -1.03
C ILE A 181 15.89 0.55 -0.75
N ASN A 182 15.03 0.43 -1.74
CA ASN A 182 13.86 -0.44 -1.65
C ASN A 182 14.22 -1.86 -2.04
N GLU A 183 13.58 -2.84 -1.35
CA GLU A 183 13.76 -4.28 -1.55
C GLU A 183 15.24 -4.70 -1.41
N LEU A 184 15.87 -4.29 -0.31
CA LEU A 184 17.30 -4.50 -0.03
C LEU A 184 17.78 -5.96 -0.25
N PRO A 185 17.01 -7.02 0.07
CA PRO A 185 17.41 -8.41 -0.18
C PRO A 185 17.69 -8.74 -1.65
N ASP A 186 17.07 -8.04 -2.61
CA ASP A 186 17.28 -8.25 -4.04
C ASP A 186 18.65 -7.74 -4.53
N LEU A 187 19.33 -6.95 -3.69
CA LEU A 187 20.65 -6.42 -4.01
C LEU A 187 21.72 -7.50 -3.87
N GLN A 188 22.55 -7.68 -4.88
CA GLN A 188 23.63 -8.68 -4.85
C GLN A 188 24.53 -8.54 -3.62
N ALA A 189 24.93 -9.64 -3.01
CA ALA A 189 25.75 -9.65 -1.77
C ALA A 189 27.03 -8.80 -1.88
N ARG A 190 27.69 -8.77 -3.05
CA ARG A 190 28.89 -7.96 -3.30
C ARG A 190 28.64 -6.45 -3.16
N ILE A 191 27.43 -6.01 -3.50
CA ILE A 191 27.02 -4.61 -3.39
C ILE A 191 26.64 -4.29 -1.95
N GLN A 192 25.96 -5.21 -1.27
CA GLN A 192 25.69 -5.09 0.16
C GLN A 192 26.98 -4.94 0.98
N VAL A 193 28.07 -5.62 0.58
CA VAL A 193 29.42 -5.45 1.21
C VAL A 193 29.93 -4.02 1.01
N ALA A 194 29.72 -3.42 -0.15
CA ALA A 194 30.14 -2.01 -0.36
C ALA A 194 29.34 -1.05 0.55
N LEU A 195 28.02 -1.27 0.70
CA LEU A 195 27.17 -0.49 1.63
C LEU A 195 27.60 -0.67 3.08
N PHE A 196 28.00 -1.88 3.48
CA PHE A 196 28.48 -2.16 4.82
C PHE A 196 29.65 -1.26 5.22
N ASN A 197 30.65 -1.10 4.35
CA ASN A 197 31.80 -0.23 4.62
C ASN A 197 31.36 1.24 4.79
N MET A 198 30.40 1.73 4.00
CA MET A 198 29.88 3.09 4.13
C MET A 198 29.14 3.31 5.45
N LEU A 199 28.36 2.32 5.90
CA LEU A 199 27.65 2.42 7.18
C LEU A 199 28.58 2.34 8.38
N GLN A 200 29.67 1.57 8.28
CA GLN A 200 30.60 1.38 9.39
C GLN A 200 31.62 2.53 9.52
N GLU A 201 32.27 2.87 8.41
CA GLU A 201 33.38 3.84 8.41
C GLU A 201 32.91 5.26 8.12
N GLY A 202 31.63 5.44 7.69
CA GLY A 202 31.10 6.73 7.26
C GLY A 202 31.78 7.27 6.01
N ASP A 203 32.66 6.48 5.39
CA ASP A 203 33.40 6.88 4.20
C ASP A 203 33.16 5.92 3.03
N MET A 204 33.41 6.41 1.85
CA MET A 204 33.33 5.65 0.62
C MET A 204 34.69 5.58 -0.06
N GLN A 205 35.05 4.36 -0.50
CA GLN A 205 36.25 4.14 -1.28
C GLN A 205 35.91 3.71 -2.70
N ILE A 206 36.30 4.52 -3.67
CA ILE A 206 36.14 4.19 -5.11
C ILE A 206 37.32 3.34 -5.54
N ARG A 207 37.01 2.22 -6.25
CA ARG A 207 38.00 1.26 -6.71
C ARG A 207 39.12 1.92 -7.52
N GLY A 208 40.36 1.71 -7.12
CA GLY A 208 41.54 2.28 -7.78
C GLY A 208 41.97 3.66 -7.30
N PHE A 209 41.17 4.33 -6.47
CA PHE A 209 41.51 5.62 -5.88
C PHE A 209 41.83 5.48 -4.40
N LYS A 210 42.80 6.25 -3.91
CA LYS A 210 43.05 6.43 -2.47
C LYS A 210 42.13 7.50 -1.85
N LEU A 211 41.01 7.76 -2.51
CA LEU A 211 40.04 8.77 -2.09
C LEU A 211 39.10 8.17 -1.06
N ARG A 212 39.01 8.83 0.08
CA ARG A 212 38.00 8.58 1.10
C ARG A 212 37.06 9.80 1.16
N LEU A 213 35.80 9.56 0.95
CA LEU A 213 34.77 10.60 1.02
C LEU A 213 33.92 10.36 2.28
N PRO A 214 34.05 11.20 3.32
CA PRO A 214 33.18 11.13 4.50
C PRO A 214 31.78 11.65 4.12
N LEU A 215 30.94 10.74 3.66
CA LEU A 215 29.61 11.05 3.20
C LEU A 215 28.65 11.22 4.38
N ASP A 216 27.89 12.29 4.36
CA ASP A 216 26.79 12.56 5.29
C ASP A 216 25.47 12.16 4.64
N ILE A 217 24.94 10.99 4.97
CA ILE A 217 23.75 10.41 4.34
C ILE A 217 22.84 9.77 5.41
N GLN A 218 21.56 10.05 5.33
CA GLN A 218 20.56 9.28 6.05
C GLN A 218 20.13 8.09 5.19
N PHE A 219 20.57 6.89 5.55
CA PHE A 219 20.12 5.68 4.88
C PHE A 219 18.79 5.19 5.44
N VAL A 220 17.89 4.83 4.51
CA VAL A 220 16.64 4.12 4.81
C VAL A 220 16.55 2.92 3.88
N PHE A 221 16.32 1.77 4.45
CA PHE A 221 16.17 0.51 3.71
C PHE A 221 14.76 -0.01 3.86
N THR A 222 14.23 -0.66 2.82
CA THR A 222 13.00 -1.44 2.93
C THR A 222 13.26 -2.89 2.58
N ALA A 223 12.55 -3.79 3.24
CA ALA A 223 12.59 -5.22 2.94
C ALA A 223 11.26 -5.88 3.29
N ASN A 224 10.96 -6.98 2.59
CA ASN A 224 9.90 -7.89 2.99
C ASN A 224 10.53 -9.10 3.73
N PRO A 225 9.87 -9.62 4.77
CA PRO A 225 10.40 -10.81 5.49
C PRO A 225 10.61 -12.03 4.59
N GLU A 226 9.81 -12.18 3.54
CA GLU A 226 9.88 -13.30 2.58
C GLU A 226 11.09 -13.26 1.66
N ASP A 227 11.53 -12.07 1.31
CA ASP A 227 12.68 -11.90 0.41
C ASP A 227 13.94 -12.52 0.99
N TYR A 228 13.95 -12.80 2.31
CA TYR A 228 15.03 -13.53 2.97
C TYR A 228 15.14 -15.01 2.59
N THR A 229 14.13 -15.60 1.97
CA THR A 229 14.09 -17.05 1.68
C THR A 229 14.13 -17.38 0.19
N ASN A 230 13.56 -16.55 -0.68
CA ASN A 230 13.32 -16.90 -2.08
C ASN A 230 14.12 -16.09 -3.11
N ARG A 231 14.49 -14.83 -2.83
CA ARG A 231 15.15 -13.95 -3.80
C ARG A 231 16.53 -13.49 -3.38
N GLY A 232 16.84 -13.52 -2.11
CA GLY A 232 18.12 -13.10 -1.54
C GLY A 232 18.01 -12.92 -0.04
N SER A 233 19.12 -12.55 0.59
CA SER A 233 19.13 -12.24 2.03
C SER A 233 19.95 -10.98 2.28
N ILE A 234 19.60 -10.24 3.32
CA ILE A 234 20.48 -9.21 3.83
C ILE A 234 21.65 -9.93 4.53
N ILE A 235 22.87 -9.65 4.08
CA ILE A 235 24.04 -10.25 4.73
C ILE A 235 24.10 -9.83 6.19
N THR A 236 24.43 -10.77 7.08
CA THR A 236 24.46 -10.54 8.54
C THR A 236 25.28 -9.30 8.92
N PRO A 237 26.48 -9.06 8.35
CA PRO A 237 27.25 -7.88 8.69
C PRO A 237 26.57 -6.55 8.34
N LEU A 238 25.80 -6.50 7.24
CA LEU A 238 25.05 -5.29 6.86
C LEU A 238 23.87 -5.08 7.82
N LYS A 239 23.11 -6.15 8.11
CA LYS A 239 21.97 -6.10 9.03
C LYS A 239 22.38 -5.62 10.42
N ASP A 240 23.53 -6.04 10.92
CA ASP A 240 24.08 -5.66 12.22
C ASP A 240 24.50 -4.17 12.28
N ARG A 241 24.69 -3.51 11.13
CA ARG A 241 25.08 -2.09 11.02
C ARG A 241 23.90 -1.14 10.78
N ILE A 242 22.70 -1.69 10.56
CA ILE A 242 21.50 -0.88 10.49
C ILE A 242 20.92 -0.84 11.91
N GLU A 243 21.07 0.31 12.56
CA GLU A 243 20.87 0.46 13.99
C GLU A 243 19.40 0.33 14.42
N SER A 244 18.45 0.69 13.56
CA SER A 244 17.02 0.58 13.85
C SER A 244 16.29 -0.25 12.81
N GLN A 245 15.68 -1.35 13.25
CA GLN A 245 14.77 -2.16 12.46
C GLN A 245 13.36 -1.95 12.97
N ILE A 246 12.47 -1.43 12.11
CA ILE A 246 11.09 -1.07 12.43
C ILE A 246 10.15 -2.02 11.68
N LEU A 247 9.30 -2.73 12.42
CA LEU A 247 8.33 -3.65 11.87
C LEU A 247 7.04 -2.91 11.53
N THR A 248 6.65 -2.94 10.26
CA THR A 248 5.35 -2.44 9.81
C THR A 248 4.31 -3.57 9.86
N HIS A 249 3.03 -3.21 9.82
CA HIS A 249 1.93 -4.17 9.87
C HIS A 249 0.74 -3.71 9.01
N TYR A 250 -0.23 -4.59 8.78
CA TYR A 250 -1.50 -4.23 8.16
C TYR A 250 -2.40 -3.48 9.16
N PRO A 251 -3.44 -2.76 8.68
CA PRO A 251 -4.44 -2.15 9.53
C PRO A 251 -5.03 -3.20 10.49
N LYS A 252 -5.14 -2.83 11.77
CA LYS A 252 -5.63 -3.74 12.82
C LYS A 252 -7.15 -3.82 12.88
N THR A 253 -7.84 -2.84 12.33
CA THR A 253 -9.31 -2.78 12.33
C THR A 253 -9.84 -2.45 10.94
N VAL A 254 -11.05 -2.92 10.67
CA VAL A 254 -11.76 -2.62 9.42
C VAL A 254 -11.94 -1.12 9.21
N ASP A 255 -12.21 -0.35 10.28
CA ASP A 255 -12.39 1.10 10.20
C ASP A 255 -11.13 1.83 9.75
N ILE A 256 -9.96 1.46 10.26
CA ILE A 256 -8.68 2.02 9.81
C ILE A 256 -8.43 1.64 8.36
N ALA A 257 -8.69 0.38 7.97
CA ALA A 257 -8.54 -0.08 6.61
C ALA A 257 -9.43 0.72 5.63
N ARG A 258 -10.69 0.95 5.97
CA ARG A 258 -11.63 1.78 5.20
C ARG A 258 -11.10 3.20 4.99
N GLN A 259 -10.63 3.85 6.06
CA GLN A 259 -10.07 5.21 5.96
C GLN A 259 -8.87 5.25 5.02
N ILE A 260 -8.00 4.24 5.07
CA ILE A 260 -6.85 4.12 4.15
C ILE A 260 -7.36 3.95 2.71
N THR A 261 -8.30 3.06 2.46
CA THR A 261 -8.86 2.80 1.13
C THR A 261 -9.55 4.04 0.56
N GLN A 262 -10.36 4.73 1.35
CA GLN A 262 -11.00 5.98 0.94
C GLN A 262 -10.01 7.11 0.63
N GLN A 263 -8.90 7.19 1.40
CA GLN A 263 -7.85 8.17 1.18
C GLN A 263 -7.04 7.90 -0.10
N GLU A 264 -6.80 6.63 -0.42
CA GLU A 264 -5.87 6.23 -1.47
C GLU A 264 -6.55 5.91 -2.82
N ALA A 265 -7.85 5.59 -2.82
CA ALA A 265 -8.57 5.27 -4.05
C ALA A 265 -8.72 6.49 -4.96
N ALA A 266 -8.30 6.33 -6.22
CA ALA A 266 -8.31 7.38 -7.23
C ALA A 266 -9.65 7.42 -7.99
N LEU A 267 -10.72 7.84 -7.30
CA LEU A 267 -12.05 7.96 -7.91
C LEU A 267 -12.23 9.35 -8.52
N PRO A 268 -12.54 9.47 -9.83
CA PRO A 268 -12.90 10.73 -10.47
C PRO A 268 -14.11 11.41 -9.82
N ALA A 269 -14.14 12.74 -9.81
CA ALA A 269 -15.25 13.51 -9.20
C ALA A 269 -16.62 13.11 -9.79
N ALA A 270 -16.72 12.94 -11.11
CA ALA A 270 -17.95 12.51 -11.77
C ALA A 270 -18.44 11.12 -11.33
N GLN A 271 -17.52 10.20 -10.99
CA GLN A 271 -17.89 8.90 -10.42
C GLN A 271 -18.43 9.05 -9.01
N LYS A 272 -17.78 9.86 -8.17
CA LYS A 272 -18.22 10.12 -6.79
C LYS A 272 -19.59 10.80 -6.72
N GLU A 273 -19.92 11.63 -7.72
CA GLU A 273 -21.23 12.26 -7.83
C GLU A 273 -22.30 11.25 -8.27
N ARG A 274 -21.96 10.33 -9.19
CA ARG A 274 -22.92 9.36 -9.74
C ARG A 274 -23.13 8.14 -8.84
N VAL A 275 -22.08 7.65 -8.20
CA VAL A 275 -22.12 6.36 -7.47
C VAL A 275 -21.99 6.58 -5.98
N GLN A 276 -23.02 6.20 -5.24
CA GLN A 276 -23.00 6.18 -3.78
C GLN A 276 -22.51 4.82 -3.30
N VAL A 277 -21.54 4.82 -2.40
CA VAL A 277 -21.04 3.59 -1.76
C VAL A 277 -21.59 3.51 -0.34
N PRO A 278 -22.51 2.56 -0.06
CA PRO A 278 -22.97 2.35 1.30
C PRO A 278 -21.83 1.90 2.21
N GLU A 279 -21.85 2.34 3.45
CA GLU A 279 -20.85 1.93 4.46
C GLU A 279 -20.70 0.41 4.58
N LEU A 280 -21.81 -0.33 4.47
CA LEU A 280 -21.80 -1.77 4.49
C LEU A 280 -20.93 -2.37 3.37
N MET A 281 -20.97 -1.79 2.17
CA MET A 281 -20.18 -2.25 1.02
C MET A 281 -18.68 -1.96 1.21
N GLU A 282 -18.35 -0.82 1.81
CA GLU A 282 -16.96 -0.52 2.18
C GLU A 282 -16.44 -1.50 3.25
N VAL A 283 -17.25 -1.80 4.27
CA VAL A 283 -16.92 -2.77 5.30
C VAL A 283 -16.75 -4.17 4.70
N LEU A 284 -17.64 -4.58 3.79
CA LEU A 284 -17.55 -5.87 3.10
C LEU A 284 -16.25 -6.00 2.30
N LEU A 285 -15.87 -4.94 1.59
CA LEU A 285 -14.62 -4.92 0.82
C LEU A 285 -13.39 -5.12 1.71
N GLU A 286 -13.33 -4.43 2.85
CA GLU A 286 -12.23 -4.61 3.79
C GLU A 286 -12.26 -5.97 4.45
N GLN A 287 -13.46 -6.49 4.76
CA GLN A 287 -13.61 -7.82 5.34
C GLN A 287 -13.04 -8.91 4.40
N ILE A 288 -13.22 -8.78 3.06
CA ILE A 288 -12.59 -9.67 2.08
C ILE A 288 -11.06 -9.66 2.26
N ALA A 289 -10.44 -8.48 2.45
CA ALA A 289 -9.00 -8.40 2.64
C ALA A 289 -8.54 -9.00 3.99
N PHE A 290 -9.38 -8.93 5.03
CA PHE A 290 -9.12 -9.60 6.32
C PHE A 290 -9.23 -11.12 6.17
N GLU A 291 -10.31 -11.63 5.56
CA GLU A 291 -10.47 -13.07 5.27
C GLU A 291 -9.32 -13.62 4.41
N ALA A 292 -8.86 -12.83 3.41
CA ALA A 292 -7.74 -13.21 2.57
C ALA A 292 -6.42 -13.37 3.35
N ARG A 293 -6.21 -12.60 4.41
CA ARG A 293 -5.01 -12.72 5.28
C ARG A 293 -5.05 -13.91 6.22
N GLU A 294 -6.24 -14.45 6.48
CA GLU A 294 -6.49 -15.61 7.36
C GLU A 294 -6.77 -16.90 6.57
N SER A 295 -6.84 -16.81 5.24
CA SER A 295 -7.22 -17.94 4.36
C SER A 295 -6.07 -18.94 4.21
N GLU A 296 -6.38 -20.23 4.37
CA GLU A 296 -5.45 -21.34 4.13
C GLU A 296 -5.06 -21.53 2.65
N PHE A 297 -5.83 -20.94 1.72
CA PHE A 297 -5.55 -20.97 0.27
C PHE A 297 -4.56 -19.90 -0.19
N ILE A 298 -4.21 -18.95 0.68
CA ILE A 298 -3.34 -17.81 0.35
C ILE A 298 -2.03 -17.92 1.12
N ASP A 299 -0.93 -17.65 0.44
CA ASP A 299 0.38 -17.64 1.08
C ASP A 299 0.49 -16.48 2.08
N GLU A 300 0.47 -16.82 3.37
CA GLU A 300 0.58 -15.86 4.48
C GLU A 300 1.87 -15.04 4.40
N LYS A 301 2.95 -15.65 3.90
CA LYS A 301 4.25 -14.99 3.78
C LYS A 301 4.23 -13.89 2.72
N SER A 302 3.54 -14.07 1.62
CA SER A 302 3.38 -13.06 0.57
C SER A 302 2.51 -11.89 1.02
N GLY A 303 1.62 -12.13 1.97
CA GLY A 303 0.71 -11.15 2.54
C GLY A 303 -0.31 -10.60 1.53
N VAL A 304 -1.36 -9.98 2.05
CA VAL A 304 -2.40 -9.36 1.23
C VAL A 304 -2.30 -7.84 1.31
N SER A 305 -1.81 -7.25 0.24
CA SER A 305 -1.56 -5.81 0.14
C SER A 305 -2.85 -4.99 0.31
N ALA A 306 -2.77 -3.84 0.99
CA ALA A 306 -3.85 -2.84 1.02
C ALA A 306 -4.28 -2.37 -0.38
N ARG A 307 -3.45 -2.58 -1.41
CA ARG A 307 -3.82 -2.32 -2.82
C ARG A 307 -4.97 -3.18 -3.30
N LEU A 308 -5.28 -4.32 -2.62
CA LEU A 308 -6.47 -5.13 -2.93
C LEU A 308 -7.73 -4.31 -2.70
N SER A 309 -7.89 -3.75 -1.51
CA SER A 309 -9.07 -2.94 -1.17
C SER A 309 -9.14 -1.65 -1.99
N ILE A 310 -8.00 -1.00 -2.25
CA ILE A 310 -7.94 0.22 -3.07
C ILE A 310 -8.43 -0.08 -4.49
N SER A 311 -7.82 -1.05 -5.17
CA SER A 311 -8.24 -1.46 -6.52
C SER A 311 -9.65 -2.07 -6.52
N GLY A 312 -10.01 -2.75 -5.43
CA GLY A 312 -11.35 -3.29 -5.21
C GLY A 312 -12.41 -2.20 -5.17
N LEU A 313 -12.19 -1.11 -4.45
CA LEU A 313 -13.11 0.02 -4.40
C LEU A 313 -13.25 0.70 -5.77
N GLU A 314 -12.15 0.89 -6.48
CA GLU A 314 -12.16 1.47 -7.83
C GLU A 314 -12.96 0.59 -8.80
N ASN A 315 -12.77 -0.73 -8.77
CA ASN A 315 -13.53 -1.67 -9.60
C ASN A 315 -15.01 -1.74 -9.19
N LEU A 316 -15.30 -1.72 -7.90
CA LEU A 316 -16.65 -1.77 -7.36
C LEU A 316 -17.48 -0.56 -7.82
N VAL A 317 -16.92 0.63 -7.68
CA VAL A 317 -17.53 1.88 -8.14
C VAL A 317 -17.70 1.89 -9.67
N SER A 318 -16.70 1.43 -10.41
CA SER A 318 -16.76 1.35 -11.87
C SER A 318 -17.80 0.34 -12.36
N THR A 319 -18.02 -0.76 -11.63
CA THR A 319 -19.06 -1.74 -11.94
C THR A 319 -20.46 -1.15 -11.77
N ALA A 320 -20.70 -0.46 -10.65
CA ALA A 320 -21.95 0.23 -10.40
C ALA A 320 -22.18 1.37 -11.42
N GLU A 321 -21.13 2.13 -11.76
CA GLU A 321 -21.23 3.18 -12.80
C GLU A 321 -21.58 2.59 -14.17
N ARG A 322 -20.93 1.49 -14.57
CA ARG A 322 -21.24 0.80 -15.83
C ARG A 322 -22.72 0.38 -15.89
N ARG A 323 -23.23 -0.18 -14.80
CA ARG A 323 -24.65 -0.56 -14.69
C ARG A 323 -25.57 0.64 -14.83
N ALA A 324 -25.30 1.75 -14.14
CA ALA A 324 -26.07 2.98 -14.26
C ALA A 324 -26.06 3.53 -15.69
N LEU A 325 -24.91 3.53 -16.35
CA LEU A 325 -24.77 4.01 -17.75
C LEU A 325 -25.58 3.17 -18.73
N ILE A 326 -25.57 1.85 -18.58
CA ILE A 326 -26.36 0.93 -19.43
C ILE A 326 -27.85 1.20 -19.26
N ASN A 327 -28.30 1.48 -18.04
CA ASN A 327 -29.74 1.73 -17.75
C ASN A 327 -30.16 3.19 -17.94
N GLY A 328 -29.22 4.09 -18.30
CA GLY A 328 -29.50 5.52 -18.44
C GLY A 328 -29.81 6.24 -17.12
N GLU A 329 -29.32 5.69 -15.99
CA GLU A 329 -29.52 6.26 -14.65
C GLU A 329 -28.48 7.35 -14.37
N ALA A 330 -28.94 8.48 -13.81
CA ALA A 330 -28.06 9.61 -13.47
C ALA A 330 -27.21 9.31 -12.22
N GLU A 331 -27.80 8.62 -11.25
CA GLU A 331 -27.22 8.23 -9.98
C GLU A 331 -27.52 6.77 -9.71
N THR A 332 -26.66 6.10 -8.95
CA THR A 332 -26.87 4.73 -8.50
C THR A 332 -26.17 4.46 -7.18
N GLN A 333 -26.50 3.35 -6.55
CA GLN A 333 -25.87 2.88 -5.33
C GLN A 333 -25.17 1.54 -5.59
N VAL A 334 -23.96 1.36 -5.02
CA VAL A 334 -23.25 0.08 -5.04
C VAL A 334 -24.08 -1.00 -4.37
N ARG A 335 -24.15 -2.17 -5.00
CA ARG A 335 -24.84 -3.38 -4.55
C ARG A 335 -23.85 -4.49 -4.24
N LEU A 336 -24.31 -5.52 -3.53
CA LEU A 336 -23.48 -6.69 -3.28
C LEU A 336 -23.21 -7.46 -4.59
N THR A 337 -24.16 -7.48 -5.52
CA THR A 337 -23.99 -8.04 -6.87
C THR A 337 -22.86 -7.36 -7.66
N ASP A 338 -22.53 -6.09 -7.39
CA ASP A 338 -21.41 -5.39 -8.05
C ASP A 338 -20.03 -5.93 -7.64
N PHE A 339 -19.92 -6.70 -6.53
CA PHE A 339 -18.66 -7.32 -6.08
C PHE A 339 -18.09 -8.36 -7.05
N TRP A 340 -18.87 -8.79 -8.02
CA TRP A 340 -18.34 -9.57 -9.14
C TRP A 340 -17.23 -8.84 -9.90
N GLY A 341 -17.34 -7.51 -10.01
CA GLY A 341 -16.31 -6.66 -10.59
C GLY A 341 -15.05 -6.53 -9.73
N VAL A 342 -15.09 -6.94 -8.46
CA VAL A 342 -13.92 -6.90 -7.56
C VAL A 342 -13.02 -8.13 -7.72
N VAL A 343 -13.53 -9.24 -8.26
CA VAL A 343 -12.78 -10.49 -8.43
C VAL A 343 -11.41 -10.29 -9.11
N PRO A 344 -11.27 -9.51 -10.19
CA PRO A 344 -9.95 -9.25 -10.79
C PRO A 344 -8.97 -8.52 -9.86
N ALA A 345 -9.47 -7.68 -8.94
CA ALA A 345 -8.63 -7.04 -7.94
C ALA A 345 -8.14 -8.04 -6.89
N ILE A 346 -8.96 -9.00 -6.50
CA ILE A 346 -8.59 -10.07 -5.56
C ILE A 346 -7.55 -10.97 -6.21
N THR A 347 -7.86 -11.59 -7.35
CA THR A 347 -7.00 -12.56 -8.04
C THR A 347 -5.64 -11.98 -8.43
N GLY A 348 -5.58 -10.67 -8.74
CA GLY A 348 -4.34 -9.97 -9.10
C GLY A 348 -3.48 -9.52 -7.92
N LYS A 349 -3.91 -9.74 -6.67
CA LYS A 349 -3.21 -9.24 -5.47
C LYS A 349 -2.95 -10.29 -4.40
N VAL A 350 -3.44 -11.51 -4.58
CA VAL A 350 -3.18 -12.67 -3.73
C VAL A 350 -2.23 -13.62 -4.42
N GLU A 351 -1.38 -14.27 -3.65
CA GLU A 351 -0.55 -15.41 -4.08
C GLU A 351 -1.12 -16.66 -3.41
N LEU A 352 -1.40 -17.67 -4.23
CA LEU A 352 -2.04 -18.88 -3.76
C LEU A 352 -0.99 -19.89 -3.31
N VAL A 353 -1.32 -20.68 -2.28
CA VAL A 353 -0.61 -21.91 -1.98
C VAL A 353 -1.05 -23.02 -2.95
N TYR A 354 -0.40 -24.18 -2.90
CA TYR A 354 -0.70 -25.30 -3.82
C TYR A 354 -2.18 -25.72 -3.83
N GLU A 355 -2.78 -25.79 -2.66
CA GLU A 355 -4.22 -26.12 -2.49
C GLU A 355 -5.11 -25.06 -3.14
N GLY A 356 -4.74 -23.78 -3.00
CA GLY A 356 -5.43 -22.68 -3.64
C GLY A 356 -5.27 -22.65 -5.17
N GLU A 357 -4.10 -23.07 -5.68
CA GLU A 357 -3.89 -23.21 -7.13
C GLU A 357 -4.77 -24.33 -7.73
N GLN A 358 -5.01 -25.42 -6.99
CA GLN A 358 -5.90 -26.51 -7.40
C GLN A 358 -7.37 -26.06 -7.46
N GLU A 359 -7.84 -25.29 -6.48
CA GLU A 359 -9.18 -24.71 -6.49
C GLU A 359 -9.35 -23.65 -7.60
N GLY A 360 -8.27 -22.96 -7.91
CA GLY A 360 -8.24 -21.88 -8.88
C GLY A 360 -8.53 -20.50 -8.27
N PRO A 361 -7.88 -19.44 -8.81
CA PRO A 361 -7.91 -18.11 -8.22
C PRO A 361 -9.31 -17.48 -8.17
N TYR A 362 -10.17 -17.84 -9.11
CA TYR A 362 -11.54 -17.38 -9.16
C TYR A 362 -12.39 -17.99 -8.04
N ALA A 363 -12.31 -19.30 -7.83
CA ALA A 363 -13.04 -19.98 -6.77
C ALA A 363 -12.58 -19.49 -5.39
N VAL A 364 -11.26 -19.30 -5.19
CA VAL A 364 -10.72 -18.71 -3.96
C VAL A 364 -11.30 -17.31 -3.73
N ALA A 365 -11.35 -16.44 -4.76
CA ALA A 365 -11.91 -15.10 -4.63
C ALA A 365 -13.40 -15.13 -4.21
N ILE A 366 -14.18 -16.05 -4.77
CA ILE A 366 -15.60 -16.23 -4.40
C ILE A 366 -15.74 -16.76 -2.97
N ASN A 367 -14.90 -17.70 -2.57
CA ASN A 367 -14.89 -18.21 -1.19
C ASN A 367 -14.58 -17.11 -0.17
N LEU A 368 -13.65 -16.20 -0.49
CA LEU A 368 -13.36 -15.03 0.36
C LEU A 368 -14.55 -14.09 0.47
N LEU A 369 -15.23 -13.81 -0.64
CA LEU A 369 -16.45 -13.00 -0.64
C LEU A 369 -17.55 -13.67 0.19
N SER A 370 -17.76 -14.97 0.03
CA SER A 370 -18.73 -15.76 0.81
C SER A 370 -18.41 -15.73 2.31
N SER A 371 -17.15 -15.88 2.68
CA SER A 371 -16.71 -15.81 4.09
C SER A 371 -16.95 -14.41 4.69
N ALA A 372 -16.64 -13.35 3.94
CA ALA A 372 -16.89 -11.98 4.35
C ALA A 372 -18.40 -11.69 4.51
N ILE A 373 -19.24 -12.18 3.59
CA ILE A 373 -20.70 -12.08 3.67
C ILE A 373 -21.24 -12.80 4.93
N LYS A 374 -20.78 -14.02 5.18
CA LYS A 374 -21.16 -14.78 6.40
C LYS A 374 -20.89 -13.98 7.67
N LYS A 375 -19.71 -13.40 7.77
CA LYS A 375 -19.28 -12.64 8.95
C LYS A 375 -20.16 -11.40 9.15
N LEU A 376 -20.35 -10.59 8.11
CA LEU A 376 -21.19 -9.40 8.18
C LEU A 376 -22.67 -9.71 8.40
N PHE A 377 -23.15 -10.82 7.84
CA PHE A 377 -24.51 -11.28 8.11
C PHE A 377 -24.70 -11.55 9.61
N LEU A 378 -23.77 -12.27 10.25
CA LEU A 378 -23.84 -12.58 11.68
C LEU A 378 -23.72 -11.37 12.61
N GLU A 379 -23.11 -10.29 12.15
CA GLU A 379 -23.05 -9.02 12.89
C GLU A 379 -24.39 -8.30 12.94
N ARG A 380 -25.27 -8.54 11.94
CA ARG A 380 -26.53 -7.81 11.75
C ARG A 380 -27.76 -8.68 11.97
N PHE A 381 -27.66 -9.95 11.67
CA PHE A 381 -28.79 -10.88 11.66
C PHE A 381 -28.57 -12.05 12.64
N PRO A 382 -29.63 -12.59 13.27
CA PRO A 382 -29.53 -13.76 14.11
C PRO A 382 -28.96 -14.96 13.35
N HIS A 383 -28.16 -15.79 13.99
CA HIS A 383 -27.60 -17.00 13.40
C HIS A 383 -28.70 -17.99 13.01
N PRO A 384 -28.87 -18.41 11.72
CA PRO A 384 -29.99 -19.19 11.27
C PRO A 384 -30.14 -20.55 11.96
N ASP A 385 -29.03 -21.23 12.27
CA ASP A 385 -29.05 -22.56 12.93
C ASP A 385 -29.41 -22.48 14.42
N ARG A 386 -29.19 -21.32 15.06
CA ARG A 386 -29.55 -21.11 16.47
C ARG A 386 -31.00 -20.71 16.66
N VAL A 387 -31.66 -20.32 15.58
CA VAL A 387 -33.09 -20.02 15.56
C VAL A 387 -33.87 -21.32 15.50
N LYS A 388 -34.64 -21.64 16.54
CA LYS A 388 -35.44 -22.87 16.56
C LYS A 388 -36.57 -22.79 15.53
N LYS A 389 -36.52 -23.66 14.52
CA LYS A 389 -37.53 -23.79 13.48
C LYS A 389 -38.91 -24.03 14.14
N GLY A 390 -39.94 -23.33 13.69
CA GLY A 390 -41.32 -23.53 14.12
C GLY A 390 -41.75 -22.88 15.44
N ARG A 391 -40.96 -21.98 16.03
CA ARG A 391 -41.41 -21.11 17.14
C ARG A 391 -41.94 -19.77 16.62
N GLU A 392 -42.89 -19.16 17.36
CA GLU A 392 -43.50 -17.83 17.06
C GLU A 392 -42.52 -16.69 16.78
N ARG A 393 -41.22 -16.89 16.96
CA ARG A 393 -40.12 -15.89 16.79
C ARG A 393 -39.03 -16.35 15.81
N ASP A 394 -39.33 -17.17 14.83
CA ASP A 394 -38.38 -17.45 13.76
C ASP A 394 -38.37 -16.27 12.76
N PRO A 395 -37.34 -15.42 12.72
CA PRO A 395 -37.32 -14.25 11.86
C PRO A 395 -37.28 -14.60 10.37
N TYR A 396 -36.84 -15.81 10.02
CA TYR A 396 -36.67 -16.28 8.65
C TYR A 396 -37.84 -17.16 8.17
N GLY A 397 -38.79 -17.47 9.04
CA GLY A 397 -39.89 -18.43 8.75
C GLY A 397 -40.74 -18.02 7.53
N THR A 398 -41.05 -16.73 7.40
CA THR A 398 -41.84 -16.20 6.27
C THR A 398 -41.04 -16.27 4.95
N ILE A 399 -39.74 -15.96 4.99
CA ILE A 399 -38.84 -16.02 3.82
C ILE A 399 -38.72 -17.49 3.36
N ARG A 400 -38.43 -18.42 4.28
CA ARG A 400 -38.39 -19.87 3.95
C ARG A 400 -39.70 -20.38 3.35
N ALA A 401 -40.84 -19.99 3.93
CA ALA A 401 -42.15 -20.39 3.42
C ALA A 401 -42.42 -19.85 2.01
N TRP A 402 -41.91 -18.65 1.70
CA TRP A 402 -42.06 -18.08 0.38
C TRP A 402 -41.30 -18.88 -0.68
N PHE A 403 -40.04 -19.25 -0.41
CA PHE A 403 -39.24 -20.11 -1.31
C PHE A 403 -39.82 -21.53 -1.39
N ALA A 404 -40.22 -22.15 -0.27
CA ALA A 404 -40.87 -23.47 -0.25
C ALA A 404 -42.18 -23.51 -1.01
N GLY A 405 -42.83 -22.35 -1.24
CA GLY A 405 -43.97 -22.21 -2.12
C GLY A 405 -43.68 -22.25 -3.63
N GLY A 406 -42.41 -22.56 -4.02
CA GLY A 406 -42.00 -22.64 -5.42
C GLY A 406 -41.62 -21.27 -6.05
N ASN A 407 -41.43 -20.24 -5.24
CA ASN A 407 -41.00 -18.96 -5.74
C ASN A 407 -39.47 -18.91 -5.86
N SER A 408 -38.95 -18.10 -6.79
CA SER A 408 -37.53 -17.80 -6.96
C SER A 408 -37.27 -16.29 -6.96
N LEU A 409 -36.08 -15.88 -6.57
CA LEU A 409 -35.61 -14.52 -6.69
C LEU A 409 -34.44 -14.49 -7.66
N GLU A 410 -34.54 -13.67 -8.69
CA GLU A 410 -33.45 -13.43 -9.64
C GLU A 410 -32.94 -11.99 -9.50
N LEU A 411 -31.63 -11.83 -9.27
CA LEU A 411 -30.94 -10.56 -9.23
C LEU A 411 -29.97 -10.48 -10.39
N LEU A 412 -30.37 -9.75 -11.42
CA LEU A 412 -29.54 -9.49 -12.60
C LEU A 412 -28.46 -8.45 -12.26
N ASN A 413 -27.21 -8.72 -12.61
CA ASN A 413 -26.11 -7.81 -12.35
C ASN A 413 -26.31 -6.43 -13.02
N ASP A 414 -26.87 -6.41 -14.24
CA ASP A 414 -27.10 -5.18 -15.00
C ASP A 414 -28.54 -4.62 -14.85
N ALA A 415 -29.36 -5.10 -13.90
CA ALA A 415 -30.69 -4.56 -13.65
C ALA A 415 -30.67 -3.10 -13.22
N SER A 416 -31.69 -2.32 -13.65
CA SER A 416 -31.90 -0.96 -13.13
C SER A 416 -32.10 -0.96 -11.61
N ASP A 417 -31.87 0.19 -10.95
CA ASP A 417 -32.11 0.32 -9.50
C ASP A 417 -33.57 0.04 -9.15
N LYS A 418 -34.49 0.44 -10.03
CA LYS A 418 -35.92 0.19 -9.86
C LYS A 418 -36.28 -1.32 -9.94
N ASP A 419 -35.73 -2.01 -10.94
CA ASP A 419 -36.03 -3.45 -11.14
C ASP A 419 -35.40 -4.29 -10.03
N PHE A 420 -34.17 -3.95 -9.60
CA PHE A 420 -33.51 -4.56 -8.47
C PHE A 420 -34.32 -4.42 -7.17
N GLN A 421 -34.78 -3.22 -6.85
CA GLN A 421 -35.61 -2.98 -5.68
C GLN A 421 -36.95 -3.73 -5.76
N ALA A 422 -37.57 -3.72 -6.94
CA ALA A 422 -38.82 -4.44 -7.18
C ALA A 422 -38.67 -5.97 -7.01
N ALA A 423 -37.53 -6.53 -7.43
CA ALA A 423 -37.21 -7.93 -7.23
C ALA A 423 -37.11 -8.29 -5.74
N LEU A 424 -36.34 -7.52 -4.97
CA LEU A 424 -36.21 -7.73 -3.52
C LEU A 424 -37.55 -7.55 -2.77
N ASP A 425 -38.39 -6.58 -3.17
CA ASP A 425 -39.70 -6.32 -2.55
C ASP A 425 -40.71 -7.49 -2.76
N GLN A 426 -40.47 -8.38 -3.74
CA GLN A 426 -41.32 -9.59 -3.96
C GLN A 426 -41.14 -10.63 -2.87
N VAL A 427 -39.98 -10.67 -2.20
CA VAL A 427 -39.67 -11.70 -1.19
C VAL A 427 -40.46 -11.43 0.08
N ALA A 428 -41.49 -12.24 0.34
CA ALA A 428 -42.36 -12.08 1.50
C ALA A 428 -41.58 -12.16 2.81
N GLY A 429 -41.72 -11.15 3.66
CA GLY A 429 -41.08 -11.07 4.98
C GLY A 429 -39.68 -10.47 4.99
N LEU A 430 -38.99 -10.32 3.85
CA LEU A 430 -37.62 -9.82 3.79
C LEU A 430 -37.54 -8.36 4.24
N LYS A 431 -38.38 -7.49 3.68
CA LYS A 431 -38.44 -6.07 4.07
C LYS A 431 -38.75 -5.90 5.56
N LYS A 432 -39.72 -6.65 6.07
CA LYS A 432 -40.09 -6.63 7.49
C LYS A 432 -38.96 -7.13 8.41
N LEU A 433 -38.18 -8.09 7.96
CA LEU A 433 -37.01 -8.58 8.69
C LEU A 433 -35.99 -7.43 8.86
N VAL A 434 -35.68 -6.71 7.79
CA VAL A 434 -34.67 -5.63 7.81
C VAL A 434 -35.17 -4.40 8.57
N GLU A 435 -36.43 -3.99 8.37
CA GLU A 435 -37.05 -2.90 9.12
C GLU A 435 -37.09 -3.17 10.63
N GLY A 436 -37.26 -4.45 11.02
CA GLY A 436 -37.23 -4.89 12.40
C GLY A 436 -35.86 -4.73 13.11
N LEU A 437 -34.78 -4.52 12.35
CA LEU A 437 -33.44 -4.27 12.89
C LEU A 437 -33.21 -2.79 13.25
N GLY A 438 -34.11 -1.87 12.88
CA GLY A 438 -33.96 -0.44 13.17
C GLY A 438 -32.82 0.25 12.41
N LEU A 439 -32.41 -0.31 11.27
CA LEU A 439 -31.37 0.24 10.41
C LEU A 439 -31.87 1.49 9.62
N PRO A 440 -30.96 2.36 9.16
CA PRO A 440 -31.34 3.54 8.37
C PRO A 440 -32.10 3.14 7.10
N ALA A 441 -33.17 3.87 6.77
CA ALA A 441 -34.00 3.57 5.61
C ALA A 441 -33.24 3.61 4.26
N LYS A 442 -32.19 4.44 4.16
CA LYS A 442 -31.32 4.50 2.98
C LYS A 442 -30.57 3.19 2.71
N ASP A 443 -30.33 2.38 3.74
CA ASP A 443 -29.59 1.13 3.68
C ASP A 443 -30.51 -0.10 3.57
N LEU A 444 -31.83 0.11 3.37
CA LEU A 444 -32.83 -0.95 3.37
C LEU A 444 -32.51 -2.05 2.34
N TYR A 445 -32.39 -1.68 1.07
CA TYR A 445 -32.17 -2.66 -0.01
C TYR A 445 -30.80 -3.32 0.07
N THR A 446 -29.78 -2.58 0.49
CA THR A 446 -28.44 -3.14 0.75
C THR A 446 -28.46 -4.24 1.83
N ASN A 447 -29.26 -4.04 2.90
CA ASN A 447 -29.41 -5.05 3.94
C ASN A 447 -30.36 -6.18 3.53
N MET A 448 -31.35 -5.92 2.68
CA MET A 448 -32.19 -6.97 2.09
C MET A 448 -31.34 -7.91 1.22
N GLU A 449 -30.48 -7.36 0.37
CA GLU A 449 -29.54 -8.11 -0.45
C GLU A 449 -28.56 -8.93 0.41
N LEU A 450 -27.95 -8.29 1.45
CA LEU A 450 -27.09 -9.00 2.41
C LEU A 450 -27.82 -10.15 3.10
N ALA A 451 -29.09 -9.97 3.48
CA ALA A 451 -29.88 -11.00 4.08
C ALA A 451 -30.08 -12.21 3.15
N MET A 452 -30.35 -11.96 1.87
CA MET A 452 -30.52 -13.03 0.87
C MET A 452 -29.24 -13.83 0.68
N HIS A 453 -28.12 -13.13 0.41
CA HIS A 453 -26.83 -13.79 0.26
C HIS A 453 -26.40 -14.50 1.56
N GLY A 454 -26.56 -13.89 2.72
CA GLY A 454 -26.23 -14.51 3.99
C GLY A 454 -27.02 -15.76 4.28
N LEU A 455 -28.34 -15.77 4.04
CA LEU A 455 -29.18 -16.97 4.19
C LEU A 455 -28.74 -18.10 3.24
N ALA A 456 -28.30 -17.78 2.04
CA ALA A 456 -27.73 -18.76 1.12
C ALA A 456 -26.41 -19.33 1.64
N GLU A 457 -25.51 -18.49 2.17
CA GLU A 457 -24.25 -18.98 2.76
C GLU A 457 -24.44 -19.88 3.99
N PHE A 458 -25.59 -19.82 4.65
CA PHE A 458 -26.00 -20.72 5.73
C PHE A 458 -26.89 -21.87 5.28
N ASN A 459 -26.99 -22.13 3.97
CA ASN A 459 -27.83 -23.21 3.41
C ASN A 459 -29.29 -23.14 3.88
N VAL A 460 -29.84 -21.97 4.08
CA VAL A 460 -31.28 -21.77 4.36
C VAL A 460 -32.07 -21.73 3.06
N ILE A 461 -31.47 -21.19 2.02
CA ILE A 461 -31.93 -21.13 0.63
C ILE A 461 -30.76 -21.52 -0.27
N ASN A 462 -31.03 -21.98 -1.49
CA ASN A 462 -29.98 -22.20 -2.48
C ASN A 462 -29.68 -20.95 -3.27
N LYS A 463 -28.41 -20.77 -3.66
CA LYS A 463 -27.93 -19.65 -4.49
C LYS A 463 -27.11 -20.22 -5.64
N ASP A 464 -27.58 -19.98 -6.85
CA ASP A 464 -26.87 -20.30 -8.08
C ASP A 464 -26.44 -19.02 -8.79
N PHE A 465 -25.27 -19.05 -9.39
CA PHE A 465 -24.80 -17.98 -10.25
C PHE A 465 -24.66 -18.49 -11.67
N LEU A 466 -25.56 -18.06 -12.54
CA LEU A 466 -25.63 -18.44 -13.94
C LEU A 466 -25.38 -17.23 -14.82
N GLU A 467 -24.33 -17.27 -15.63
CA GLU A 467 -23.89 -16.19 -16.55
C GLU A 467 -23.69 -14.83 -15.87
N SER A 468 -24.75 -14.04 -15.68
CA SER A 468 -24.72 -12.71 -15.05
C SER A 468 -25.88 -12.52 -14.07
N THR A 469 -26.41 -13.60 -13.53
CA THR A 469 -27.62 -13.59 -12.68
C THR A 469 -27.40 -14.40 -11.42
N PHE A 470 -27.73 -13.83 -10.26
CA PHE A 470 -27.89 -14.58 -9.02
C PHE A 470 -29.33 -15.08 -8.93
N SER A 471 -29.51 -16.40 -8.87
CA SER A 471 -30.79 -17.05 -8.66
C SER A 471 -30.84 -17.66 -7.26
N PHE A 472 -31.85 -17.30 -6.49
CA PHE A 472 -32.12 -17.86 -5.17
C PHE A 472 -33.38 -18.73 -5.23
N ARG A 473 -33.31 -19.99 -4.74
CA ARG A 473 -34.37 -20.97 -4.77
C ARG A 473 -34.49 -21.73 -3.44
N ASP A 474 -35.51 -22.55 -3.31
CA ASP A 474 -35.61 -23.49 -2.17
C ASP A 474 -34.48 -24.52 -2.22
N LEU A 475 -33.98 -24.89 -1.03
CA LEU A 475 -32.88 -25.85 -0.89
C LEU A 475 -33.22 -27.23 -1.47
N LEU A 476 -34.49 -27.62 -1.44
CA LEU A 476 -34.98 -28.93 -1.93
C LEU A 476 -35.23 -28.96 -3.45
N ALA A 477 -35.28 -27.81 -4.12
CA ALA A 477 -35.57 -27.76 -5.55
C ALA A 477 -34.45 -28.41 -6.40
N ASN A 478 -33.18 -28.26 -6.02
CA ASN A 478 -32.05 -28.86 -6.73
C ASN A 478 -31.94 -30.39 -6.53
N MET A 479 -32.38 -30.92 -5.39
CA MET A 479 -32.39 -32.40 -5.20
C MET A 479 -33.37 -33.12 -6.14
N LEU A 480 -34.38 -32.40 -6.60
CA LEU A 480 -35.35 -32.96 -7.54
C LEU A 480 -34.92 -32.82 -9.01
N ASP A 481 -34.13 -31.82 -9.34
CA ASP A 481 -33.57 -31.62 -10.68
C ASP A 481 -32.39 -32.57 -10.97
N ASP A 482 -31.52 -32.86 -10.00
CA ASP A 482 -30.41 -33.82 -10.14
C ASP A 482 -30.92 -35.26 -10.28
N ASP A 483 -32.04 -35.63 -9.63
CA ASP A 483 -32.66 -36.95 -9.78
C ASP A 483 -33.41 -37.10 -11.14
N LEU A 484 -33.75 -36.03 -11.84
CA LEU A 484 -34.45 -36.06 -13.12
C LEU A 484 -33.52 -36.12 -14.34
N PHE A 485 -32.23 -35.74 -14.19
CA PHE A 485 -31.23 -35.77 -15.28
C PHE A 485 -30.12 -36.81 -15.08
N GLY A 486 -30.19 -37.62 -14.02
CA GLY A 486 -29.20 -38.65 -13.68
C GLY A 486 -29.34 -40.00 -14.39
N ASP A 487 -30.33 -40.23 -15.26
CA ASP A 487 -30.65 -41.54 -15.85
C ASP A 487 -30.55 -41.62 -17.40
N GLU A 488 -29.78 -40.82 -18.07
CA GLU A 488 -29.62 -40.90 -19.54
C GLU A 488 -28.16 -41.11 -20.03
N ASP A 489 -27.27 -41.77 -19.30
CA ASP A 489 -26.00 -42.25 -19.86
C ASP A 489 -25.60 -43.64 -19.31
N GLU A 490 -26.45 -44.65 -19.55
CA GLU A 490 -26.04 -46.07 -19.60
C GLU A 490 -26.84 -46.76 -20.72
N ASP A 491 -26.29 -46.71 -21.95
CA ASP A 491 -26.43 -47.79 -22.95
C ASP A 491 -25.30 -47.68 -24.00
#